data_fa004ef3292f6cc9b9ba260ec29da7e8
#
_entry.id   fa004ef3292f6cc9b9ba260ec29da7e8
#
_cell.length_a   1.000
_cell.length_b   1.000
_cell.length_c   1.000
_cell.angle_alpha   90.00
_cell.angle_beta   90.00
_cell.angle_gamma   90.00
#
_symmetry.space_group_name_H-M   'P 1'
#
loop_
_entity.id
_entity.type
_entity.pdbx_description
1 polymer ?
#
loop_
_entity_poly.entity_id
_entity_poly.type
_entity_poly.pdbx_seq_one_letter_code
_entity_poly.pdbx_strand_id
1 'polypeptide(L)'
;MQDVRLEKNIEDLKSVIRSWAQQKELWHDCTFKSWNEHFDDEPPENPCVLVLCACGQLGEILYDGNELYDEFDELTQNTGFYVANYGGGVFTFWVIDDEELEEAYRNYFEWQWICDLVQPDFSDLYEEVYERFHKSPDDLYHLDPRKFEVLLDGIFRNNGYHTKLGSGRSDGGVDIRLYSNDVIGEVVTLVQAKRYATSNPIDLQAVQALSAVVEDERANQGLFVTTSRYLPCAQRFAARQKTRIKLATSDEVSRWSFYAAERIIRDKSSLVKPDHLKYLLNLNGLTDTLEGKIFHATEYYGMIRNCFAIVLRDSKGAALLMELPRTTVSIVGDSFRGYEIPDTGIAALSYLNAEKVFRAKKKYKDDGEVYLWGNLNRYSLWDGIPQYYDWCD
;
A
#
# COMPACT_ATOMS: atom_id res chain seq x y z
N MET A 1 2.88 -11.84 9.94
CA MET A 1 3.17 -12.55 11.22
C MET A 1 4.35 -11.86 11.88
N GLN A 2 4.27 -11.48 13.17
CA GLN A 2 5.45 -11.01 13.89
C GLN A 2 6.40 -12.20 14.04
N ASP A 3 7.48 -12.22 13.29
CA ASP A 3 8.54 -13.22 13.47
C ASP A 3 9.61 -12.60 14.38
N VAL A 4 9.52 -12.95 15.66
CA VAL A 4 10.43 -12.45 16.73
C VAL A 4 11.91 -12.75 16.39
N ARG A 5 12.16 -13.81 15.60
CA ARG A 5 13.52 -14.15 15.15
C ARG A 5 14.04 -13.14 14.14
N LEU A 6 13.21 -12.77 13.15
CA LEU A 6 13.59 -11.80 12.12
C LEU A 6 13.80 -10.41 12.71
N GLU A 7 12.89 -9.96 13.59
CA GLU A 7 13.03 -8.69 14.30
C GLU A 7 14.31 -8.65 15.14
N LYS A 8 14.62 -9.76 15.84
CA LYS A 8 15.84 -9.88 16.62
C LYS A 8 17.10 -9.78 15.75
N ASN A 9 17.14 -10.47 14.60
CA ASN A 9 18.29 -10.40 13.69
C ASN A 9 18.52 -8.96 13.20
N ILE A 10 17.46 -8.20 12.90
CA ILE A 10 17.54 -6.79 12.51
C ILE A 10 18.11 -5.95 13.68
N GLU A 11 17.65 -6.16 14.89
CA GLU A 11 18.14 -5.43 16.07
C GLU A 11 19.60 -5.80 16.41
N ASP A 12 19.98 -7.06 16.27
CA ASP A 12 21.35 -7.50 16.44
C ASP A 12 22.28 -6.83 15.38
N LEU A 13 21.87 -6.78 14.11
CA LEU A 13 22.59 -6.07 13.05
C LEU A 13 22.74 -4.59 13.37
N LYS A 14 21.65 -3.90 13.75
CA LYS A 14 21.67 -2.49 14.14
C LYS A 14 22.61 -2.23 15.31
N SER A 15 22.61 -3.13 16.32
CA SER A 15 23.43 -3.03 17.52
C SER A 15 24.91 -3.14 17.18
N VAL A 16 25.28 -4.10 16.34
CA VAL A 16 26.65 -4.35 15.90
C VAL A 16 27.18 -3.15 15.11
N ILE A 17 26.45 -2.66 14.12
CA ILE A 17 26.81 -1.48 13.32
C ILE A 17 26.98 -0.24 14.22
N ARG A 18 25.99 0.02 15.08
CA ARG A 18 26.00 1.20 15.95
C ARG A 18 27.20 1.16 16.92
N SER A 19 27.45 0.00 17.54
CA SER A 19 28.54 -0.14 18.50
C SER A 19 29.91 0.07 17.86
N TRP A 20 30.13 -0.52 16.66
CA TRP A 20 31.36 -0.33 15.90
C TRP A 20 31.57 1.13 15.50
N ALA A 21 30.55 1.77 14.94
CA ALA A 21 30.65 3.17 14.52
C ALA A 21 30.83 4.12 15.71
N GLN A 22 30.23 3.87 16.87
CA GLN A 22 30.43 4.64 18.09
C GLN A 22 31.85 4.50 18.64
N GLN A 23 32.43 3.30 18.65
CA GLN A 23 33.81 3.06 19.09
C GLN A 23 34.84 3.82 18.24
N LYS A 24 34.50 4.07 16.99
CA LYS A 24 35.35 4.81 16.05
C LYS A 24 34.96 6.29 15.92
N GLU A 25 34.04 6.76 16.74
CA GLU A 25 33.52 8.15 16.72
C GLU A 25 32.89 8.55 15.37
N LEU A 26 32.33 7.56 14.63
CA LEU A 26 31.74 7.75 13.29
C LEU A 26 30.21 7.85 13.29
N TRP A 27 29.54 7.58 14.44
CA TRP A 27 28.08 7.60 14.53
C TRP A 27 27.55 9.03 14.69
N HIS A 28 27.62 9.82 13.60
CA HIS A 28 27.08 11.18 13.52
C HIS A 28 26.18 11.27 12.28
N ASP A 29 25.00 11.88 12.41
CA ASP A 29 24.01 12.02 11.33
C ASP A 29 23.65 10.70 10.64
N CYS A 30 23.56 9.64 11.47
CA CYS A 30 23.21 8.29 11.03
C CYS A 30 21.85 7.88 11.60
N THR A 31 21.04 7.24 10.76
CA THR A 31 19.76 6.68 11.18
C THR A 31 19.47 5.38 10.46
N PHE A 32 18.83 4.44 11.18
CA PHE A 32 18.28 3.24 10.57
C PHE A 32 16.83 3.44 10.19
N LYS A 33 16.44 2.84 9.08
CA LYS A 33 15.06 2.79 8.59
C LYS A 33 14.75 1.40 8.05
N SER A 34 13.49 1.02 8.02
CA SER A 34 13.02 -0.08 7.20
C SER A 34 12.91 0.34 5.74
N TRP A 35 12.67 -0.63 4.83
CA TRP A 35 12.36 -0.32 3.43
C TRP A 35 11.19 0.67 3.33
N ASN A 36 10.07 0.35 3.97
CA ASN A 36 8.86 1.16 3.90
C ASN A 36 9.04 2.58 4.46
N GLU A 37 9.85 2.74 5.53
CA GLU A 37 10.13 4.06 6.11
C GLU A 37 11.04 4.93 5.25
N HIS A 38 11.93 4.31 4.46
CA HIS A 38 12.88 5.04 3.62
C HIS A 38 12.30 5.36 2.26
N PHE A 39 11.82 4.35 1.56
CA PHE A 39 11.35 4.47 0.18
C PHE A 39 9.88 4.87 0.08
N ASP A 40 9.06 4.50 1.07
CA ASP A 40 7.61 4.80 1.16
C ASP A 40 6.85 4.39 -0.12
N ASP A 41 7.27 3.27 -0.72
CA ASP A 41 6.74 2.72 -1.95
C ASP A 41 6.45 1.23 -1.83
N GLU A 42 5.92 0.59 -2.88
CA GLU A 42 5.71 -0.86 -2.92
C GLU A 42 7.06 -1.58 -2.72
N PRO A 43 7.13 -2.60 -1.82
CA PRO A 43 8.37 -3.35 -1.66
C PRO A 43 8.66 -4.13 -2.95
N PRO A 44 9.93 -4.18 -3.38
CA PRO A 44 10.32 -5.03 -4.49
C PRO A 44 10.16 -6.50 -4.13
N GLU A 45 10.24 -7.38 -5.12
CA GLU A 45 10.17 -8.84 -4.92
C GLU A 45 11.21 -9.34 -3.89
N ASN A 46 12.37 -8.68 -3.81
CA ASN A 46 13.38 -8.93 -2.79
C ASN A 46 13.74 -7.62 -2.09
N PRO A 47 13.11 -7.26 -0.96
CA PRO A 47 13.40 -6.04 -0.22
C PRO A 47 14.67 -6.20 0.64
N CYS A 48 15.45 -5.12 0.79
CA CYS A 48 16.55 -5.12 1.75
C CYS A 48 16.03 -5.21 3.19
N VAL A 49 16.84 -5.83 4.05
CA VAL A 49 16.45 -6.08 5.46
C VAL A 49 16.50 -4.82 6.31
N LEU A 50 17.44 -3.93 5.99
CA LEU A 50 17.70 -2.70 6.74
C LEU A 50 18.24 -1.62 5.79
N VAL A 51 17.91 -0.38 6.07
CA VAL A 51 18.48 0.81 5.43
C VAL A 51 19.23 1.62 6.48
N LEU A 52 20.48 1.98 6.17
CA LEU A 52 21.28 2.94 6.93
C LEU A 52 21.39 4.23 6.11
N CYS A 53 20.91 5.33 6.65
CA CYS A 53 21.19 6.67 6.13
C CYS A 53 22.35 7.24 6.92
N ALA A 54 23.47 7.54 6.25
CA ALA A 54 24.70 8.08 6.85
C ALA A 54 25.22 9.23 5.97
N CYS A 55 24.99 10.46 6.43
CA CYS A 55 25.38 11.69 5.69
C CYS A 55 26.73 12.29 6.16
N GLY A 56 27.37 11.68 7.18
CA GLY A 56 28.65 12.14 7.73
C GLY A 56 29.82 11.25 7.33
N GLN A 57 30.86 11.27 8.18
CA GLN A 57 32.11 10.53 7.95
C GLN A 57 31.90 9.03 7.71
N LEU A 58 30.93 8.40 8.39
CA LEU A 58 30.60 7.01 8.13
C LEU A 58 30.17 6.80 6.67
N GLY A 59 29.33 7.67 6.14
CA GLY A 59 28.89 7.60 4.74
C GLY A 59 30.03 7.74 3.75
N GLU A 60 30.99 8.63 4.00
CA GLU A 60 32.20 8.81 3.18
C GLU A 60 33.07 7.55 3.19
N ILE A 61 33.30 6.95 4.36
CA ILE A 61 34.07 5.71 4.51
C ILE A 61 33.41 4.55 3.74
N LEU A 62 32.10 4.40 3.86
CA LEU A 62 31.36 3.34 3.20
C LEU A 62 31.24 3.56 1.68
N TYR A 63 31.38 4.79 1.20
CA TYR A 63 31.39 5.13 -0.21
C TYR A 63 32.76 4.90 -0.87
N ASP A 64 33.85 5.33 -0.21
CA ASP A 64 35.19 5.37 -0.81
C ASP A 64 35.92 4.02 -0.80
N GLY A 65 35.50 3.06 0.04
CA GLY A 65 36.06 1.71 0.09
C GLY A 65 37.51 1.70 0.59
N ASN A 66 37.71 1.93 1.88
CA ASN A 66 39.04 1.89 2.53
C ASN A 66 39.13 0.74 3.55
N GLU A 67 40.25 0.64 4.28
CA GLU A 67 40.46 -0.41 5.31
C GLU A 67 39.34 -0.47 6.36
N LEU A 68 38.68 0.66 6.66
CA LEU A 68 37.54 0.70 7.58
C LEU A 68 36.25 0.17 6.92
N TYR A 69 36.13 0.27 5.61
CA TYR A 69 35.04 -0.38 4.87
C TYR A 69 35.19 -1.91 4.94
N ASP A 70 36.40 -2.44 4.73
CA ASP A 70 36.63 -3.87 4.79
C ASP A 70 36.31 -4.42 6.19
N GLU A 71 36.69 -3.70 7.24
CA GLU A 71 36.35 -4.05 8.63
C GLU A 71 34.84 -4.01 8.87
N PHE A 72 34.13 -3.00 8.32
CA PHE A 72 32.69 -2.86 8.41
C PHE A 72 31.96 -3.97 7.65
N ASP A 73 32.42 -4.30 6.45
CA ASP A 73 31.82 -5.35 5.62
C ASP A 73 31.99 -6.73 6.29
N GLU A 74 33.21 -7.05 6.79
CA GLU A 74 33.42 -8.28 7.57
C GLU A 74 32.53 -8.35 8.81
N LEU A 75 32.37 -7.23 9.50
CA LEU A 75 31.50 -7.12 10.68
C LEU A 75 30.04 -7.43 10.35
N THR A 76 29.52 -6.90 9.23
CA THR A 76 28.13 -7.15 8.81
C THR A 76 27.94 -8.57 8.28
N GLN A 77 28.92 -9.10 7.52
CA GLN A 77 28.88 -10.48 7.04
C GLN A 77 28.86 -11.50 8.18
N ASN A 78 29.53 -11.23 9.28
CA ASN A 78 29.49 -12.09 10.48
C ASN A 78 28.09 -12.14 11.14
N THR A 79 27.19 -11.21 10.80
CA THR A 79 25.77 -11.27 11.21
C THR A 79 24.86 -11.92 10.19
N GLY A 80 25.39 -12.37 9.04
CA GLY A 80 24.64 -12.99 7.94
C GLY A 80 24.10 -11.99 6.90
N PHE A 81 24.60 -10.74 6.91
CA PHE A 81 24.15 -9.70 5.98
C PHE A 81 25.32 -9.02 5.28
N TYR A 82 25.18 -8.70 4.00
CA TYR A 82 26.11 -7.85 3.27
C TYR A 82 25.55 -6.45 3.06
N VAL A 83 26.45 -5.48 2.94
CA VAL A 83 26.09 -4.09 2.68
C VAL A 83 26.20 -3.78 1.18
N ALA A 84 25.25 -3.01 0.66
CA ALA A 84 25.28 -2.45 -0.68
C ALA A 84 25.09 -0.93 -0.63
N ASN A 85 25.85 -0.20 -1.46
CA ASN A 85 25.74 1.24 -1.60
C ASN A 85 24.59 1.57 -2.57
N TYR A 86 23.54 2.23 -2.08
CA TYR A 86 22.40 2.66 -2.90
C TYR A 86 22.62 4.07 -3.50
N GLY A 87 23.62 4.82 -3.00
CA GLY A 87 23.90 6.19 -3.39
C GLY A 87 23.35 7.23 -2.41
N GLY A 88 23.88 8.45 -2.49
CA GLY A 88 23.39 9.59 -1.68
C GLY A 88 23.51 9.41 -0.16
N GLY A 89 24.47 8.61 0.32
CA GLY A 89 24.61 8.31 1.75
C GLY A 89 23.61 7.26 2.27
N VAL A 90 23.02 6.47 1.37
CA VAL A 90 22.09 5.39 1.68
C VAL A 90 22.76 4.05 1.44
N PHE A 91 22.77 3.19 2.46
CA PHE A 91 23.33 1.86 2.43
C PHE A 91 22.26 0.84 2.81
N THR A 92 22.17 -0.24 2.04
CA THR A 92 21.16 -1.28 2.21
C THR A 92 21.81 -2.60 2.60
N PHE A 93 21.14 -3.37 3.44
CA PHE A 93 21.65 -4.65 3.95
C PHE A 93 20.78 -5.80 3.44
N TRP A 94 21.44 -6.87 2.98
CA TRP A 94 20.81 -7.99 2.31
C TRP A 94 21.30 -9.30 2.92
N VAL A 95 20.49 -10.34 2.88
CA VAL A 95 20.84 -11.67 3.35
C VAL A 95 21.95 -12.27 2.49
N ILE A 96 22.88 -13.00 3.09
CA ILE A 96 23.97 -13.73 2.40
C ILE A 96 23.55 -15.18 2.20
N ASP A 97 23.45 -15.63 0.94
CA ASP A 97 23.35 -17.04 0.51
C ASP A 97 22.40 -17.95 1.35
N ASP A 98 21.28 -17.41 1.83
CA ASP A 98 20.26 -18.13 2.61
C ASP A 98 18.86 -17.85 2.01
N GLU A 99 18.45 -18.68 1.03
CA GLU A 99 17.16 -18.53 0.33
C GLU A 99 15.96 -18.64 1.28
N GLU A 100 16.04 -19.47 2.34
CA GLU A 100 14.94 -19.60 3.31
C GLU A 100 14.79 -18.32 4.14
N LEU A 101 15.90 -17.71 4.52
CA LEU A 101 15.90 -16.47 5.28
C LEU A 101 15.46 -15.28 4.39
N GLU A 102 15.87 -15.24 3.13
CA GLU A 102 15.38 -14.24 2.15
C GLU A 102 13.87 -14.34 1.97
N GLU A 103 13.33 -15.54 1.77
CA GLU A 103 11.89 -15.74 1.65
C GLU A 103 11.15 -15.35 2.93
N ALA A 104 11.72 -15.63 4.11
CA ALA A 104 11.14 -15.23 5.38
C ALA A 104 11.06 -13.69 5.51
N TYR A 105 12.13 -12.95 5.13
CA TYR A 105 12.10 -11.49 5.13
C TYR A 105 11.17 -10.91 4.08
N ARG A 106 11.09 -11.50 2.88
CA ARG A 106 10.11 -11.11 1.85
C ARG A 106 8.69 -11.17 2.41
N ASN A 107 8.32 -12.31 2.99
CA ASN A 107 7.00 -12.50 3.59
C ASN A 107 6.74 -11.54 4.78
N TYR A 108 7.77 -11.25 5.56
CA TYR A 108 7.69 -10.34 6.70
C TYR A 108 7.41 -8.89 6.25
N PHE A 109 8.16 -8.38 5.26
CA PHE A 109 7.97 -7.03 4.76
C PHE A 109 6.70 -6.89 3.91
N GLU A 110 6.34 -7.91 3.11
CA GLU A 110 5.05 -7.95 2.43
C GLU A 110 3.89 -7.87 3.42
N TRP A 111 3.97 -8.62 4.52
CA TRP A 111 2.94 -8.56 5.56
C TRP A 111 2.83 -7.16 6.19
N GLN A 112 3.95 -6.52 6.50
CA GLN A 112 3.95 -5.15 7.03
C GLN A 112 3.32 -4.19 6.03
N TRP A 113 3.71 -4.27 4.77
CA TRP A 113 3.16 -3.45 3.69
C TRP A 113 1.64 -3.64 3.54
N ILE A 114 1.17 -4.87 3.47
CA ILE A 114 -0.28 -5.18 3.44
C ILE A 114 -0.99 -4.58 4.65
N CYS A 115 -0.43 -4.72 5.85
CA CYS A 115 -1.01 -4.11 7.04
C CYS A 115 -1.09 -2.59 6.95
N ASP A 116 -0.10 -1.93 6.36
CA ASP A 116 -0.08 -0.47 6.20
C ASP A 116 -1.09 0.01 5.15
N LEU A 117 -1.38 -0.81 4.15
CA LEU A 117 -2.41 -0.53 3.16
C LEU A 117 -3.84 -0.71 3.68
N VAL A 118 -4.04 -1.45 4.79
CA VAL A 118 -5.38 -1.56 5.41
C VAL A 118 -5.73 -0.24 6.09
N GLN A 119 -6.17 0.71 5.27
CA GLN A 119 -6.61 2.06 5.64
C GLN A 119 -7.81 2.46 4.77
N PRO A 120 -8.74 3.31 5.29
CA PRO A 120 -9.92 3.73 4.51
C PRO A 120 -9.57 4.44 3.20
N ASP A 121 -8.41 5.11 3.16
CA ASP A 121 -7.99 5.95 2.05
C ASP A 121 -7.37 5.17 0.88
N PHE A 122 -7.07 3.87 1.07
CA PHE A 122 -6.45 3.01 0.06
C PHE A 122 -7.33 1.86 -0.42
N SER A 123 -8.51 1.70 0.15
CA SER A 123 -9.35 0.50 -0.02
C SER A 123 -9.84 0.22 -1.44
N ASP A 124 -9.75 1.16 -2.36
CA ASP A 124 -10.23 1.04 -3.75
C ASP A 124 -9.11 0.97 -4.80
N LEU A 125 -7.85 0.93 -4.36
CA LEU A 125 -6.70 0.93 -5.27
C LEU A 125 -5.79 -0.30 -5.15
N TYR A 126 -5.79 -0.97 -4.01
CA TYR A 126 -4.84 -2.04 -3.70
C TYR A 126 -5.55 -3.39 -3.61
N GLU A 127 -5.68 -4.10 -4.74
CA GLU A 127 -6.24 -5.45 -4.81
C GLU A 127 -5.44 -6.46 -4.01
N GLU A 128 -4.14 -6.26 -3.84
CA GLU A 128 -3.23 -7.16 -3.12
C GLU A 128 -3.67 -7.38 -1.67
N VAL A 129 -4.23 -6.35 -1.03
CA VAL A 129 -4.80 -6.46 0.31
C VAL A 129 -5.88 -7.55 0.34
N TYR A 130 -6.79 -7.51 -0.63
CA TYR A 130 -7.91 -8.45 -0.69
C TYR A 130 -7.48 -9.82 -1.20
N GLU A 131 -6.53 -9.88 -2.16
CA GLU A 131 -5.93 -11.13 -2.61
C GLU A 131 -5.22 -11.87 -1.47
N ARG A 132 -4.46 -11.15 -0.63
CA ARG A 132 -3.80 -11.74 0.53
C ARG A 132 -4.79 -12.43 1.45
N PHE A 133 -5.86 -11.76 1.85
CA PHE A 133 -6.87 -12.34 2.75
C PHE A 133 -7.79 -13.36 2.09
N HIS A 134 -7.88 -13.38 0.76
CA HIS A 134 -8.49 -14.47 0.03
C HIS A 134 -7.62 -15.72 0.05
N LYS A 135 -6.32 -15.58 -0.26
CA LYS A 135 -5.36 -16.70 -0.32
C LYS A 135 -5.02 -17.27 1.07
N SER A 136 -4.95 -16.40 2.07
CA SER A 136 -4.53 -16.73 3.45
C SER A 136 -5.51 -16.18 4.49
N PRO A 137 -6.72 -16.75 4.62
CA PRO A 137 -7.73 -16.26 5.56
C PRO A 137 -7.31 -16.34 7.03
N ASP A 138 -6.36 -17.20 7.37
CA ASP A 138 -5.79 -17.30 8.72
C ASP A 138 -5.02 -16.03 9.12
N ASP A 139 -4.51 -15.27 8.17
CA ASP A 139 -3.81 -14.01 8.42
C ASP A 139 -4.75 -12.92 8.98
N LEU A 140 -6.07 -13.03 8.78
CA LEU A 140 -7.07 -12.13 9.36
C LEU A 140 -6.97 -12.04 10.89
N TYR A 141 -6.56 -13.14 11.53
CA TYR A 141 -6.37 -13.15 12.99
C TYR A 141 -5.17 -12.30 13.42
N HIS A 142 -4.18 -12.10 12.56
CA HIS A 142 -2.97 -11.32 12.85
C HIS A 142 -3.13 -9.81 12.67
N LEU A 143 -4.22 -9.35 12.06
CA LEU A 143 -4.54 -7.93 11.97
C LEU A 143 -4.82 -7.34 13.34
N ASP A 144 -4.53 -6.05 13.52
CA ASP A 144 -5.09 -5.27 14.63
C ASP A 144 -6.64 -5.27 14.56
N PRO A 145 -7.37 -5.32 15.69
CA PRO A 145 -8.83 -5.32 15.67
C PRO A 145 -9.43 -4.16 14.85
N ARG A 146 -8.85 -2.96 14.93
CA ARG A 146 -9.34 -1.82 14.16
C ARG A 146 -9.04 -1.98 12.67
N LYS A 147 -7.87 -2.49 12.31
CA LYS A 147 -7.56 -2.82 10.91
C LYS A 147 -8.51 -3.88 10.34
N PHE A 148 -8.93 -4.86 11.14
CA PHE A 148 -9.94 -5.83 10.70
C PHE A 148 -11.29 -5.17 10.37
N GLU A 149 -11.75 -4.21 11.17
CA GLU A 149 -12.95 -3.42 10.87
C GLU A 149 -12.79 -2.59 9.59
N VAL A 150 -11.63 -1.93 9.40
CA VAL A 150 -11.31 -1.15 8.19
C VAL A 150 -11.27 -2.04 6.95
N LEU A 151 -10.68 -3.24 7.05
CA LEU A 151 -10.66 -4.23 5.96
C LEU A 151 -12.07 -4.62 5.54
N LEU A 152 -12.94 -4.93 6.51
CA LEU A 152 -14.35 -5.28 6.24
C LEU A 152 -15.09 -4.12 5.56
N ASP A 153 -14.88 -2.89 6.03
CA ASP A 153 -15.45 -1.69 5.41
C ASP A 153 -15.02 -1.56 3.94
N GLY A 154 -13.72 -1.73 3.66
CA GLY A 154 -13.20 -1.74 2.30
C GLY A 154 -13.77 -2.87 1.44
N ILE A 155 -13.86 -4.09 1.98
CA ILE A 155 -14.50 -5.23 1.30
C ILE A 155 -15.94 -4.89 0.91
N PHE A 156 -16.74 -4.36 1.83
CA PHE A 156 -18.13 -4.05 1.55
C PHE A 156 -18.28 -2.92 0.53
N ARG A 157 -17.45 -1.86 0.62
CA ARG A 157 -17.44 -0.79 -0.40
C ARG A 157 -17.14 -1.34 -1.79
N ASN A 158 -16.11 -2.16 -1.92
CA ASN A 158 -15.74 -2.76 -3.21
C ASN A 158 -16.80 -3.78 -3.69
N ASN A 159 -17.61 -4.34 -2.80
CA ASN A 159 -18.76 -5.16 -3.18
C ASN A 159 -20.05 -4.35 -3.45
N GLY A 160 -19.96 -3.01 -3.48
CA GLY A 160 -21.04 -2.13 -3.93
C GLY A 160 -21.98 -1.63 -2.86
N TYR A 161 -21.65 -1.81 -1.58
CA TYR A 161 -22.39 -1.20 -0.47
C TYR A 161 -21.91 0.23 -0.23
N HIS A 162 -22.81 1.11 0.13
CA HIS A 162 -22.46 2.34 0.79
C HIS A 162 -22.23 2.04 2.28
N THR A 163 -21.09 2.46 2.83
CA THR A 163 -20.69 2.10 4.19
C THR A 163 -20.48 3.32 5.07
N LYS A 164 -20.69 3.12 6.38
CA LYS A 164 -20.27 4.07 7.41
C LYS A 164 -19.52 3.31 8.49
N LEU A 165 -18.20 3.46 8.51
CA LEU A 165 -17.34 2.89 9.53
C LEU A 165 -17.57 3.61 10.87
N GLY A 166 -17.77 2.86 11.95
CA GLY A 166 -17.90 3.37 13.30
C GLY A 166 -16.62 4.02 13.84
N SER A 167 -16.74 4.77 14.93
CA SER A 167 -15.61 5.44 15.56
C SER A 167 -14.64 4.48 16.29
N GLY A 168 -15.02 3.21 16.44
CA GLY A 168 -14.28 2.19 17.19
C GLY A 168 -14.40 2.32 18.72
N ARG A 169 -15.19 3.27 19.22
CA ARG A 169 -15.46 3.46 20.64
C ARG A 169 -16.90 3.96 20.85
N SER A 170 -17.58 3.43 21.87
CA SER A 170 -18.92 3.89 22.30
C SER A 170 -19.97 3.88 21.17
N ASP A 171 -19.89 2.93 20.24
CA ASP A 171 -20.78 2.75 19.09
C ASP A 171 -21.88 1.70 19.31
N GLY A 172 -22.11 1.32 20.55
CA GLY A 172 -23.12 0.30 20.87
C GLY A 172 -22.76 -1.11 20.40
N GLY A 173 -21.50 -1.34 19.96
CA GLY A 173 -21.02 -2.58 19.40
C GLY A 173 -21.31 -2.72 17.90
N VAL A 174 -21.65 -1.63 17.20
CA VAL A 174 -21.82 -1.59 15.75
C VAL A 174 -20.57 -0.98 15.11
N ASP A 175 -19.75 -1.81 14.49
CA ASP A 175 -18.48 -1.38 13.91
C ASP A 175 -18.65 -0.78 12.51
N ILE A 176 -19.62 -1.29 11.71
CA ILE A 176 -19.92 -0.77 10.36
C ILE A 176 -21.43 -0.76 10.13
N ARG A 177 -21.94 0.28 9.46
CA ARG A 177 -23.28 0.32 8.91
C ARG A 177 -23.22 0.21 7.39
N LEU A 178 -23.92 -0.79 6.84
CA LEU A 178 -24.04 -0.99 5.39
C LEU A 178 -25.41 -0.51 4.93
N TYR A 179 -25.38 0.25 3.85
CA TYR A 179 -26.58 0.74 3.18
C TYR A 179 -26.61 0.18 1.75
N SER A 180 -27.71 -0.42 1.39
CA SER A 180 -27.99 -0.84 0.01
C SER A 180 -29.41 -0.45 -0.37
N ASN A 181 -29.62 -0.12 -1.63
CA ASN A 181 -30.94 0.17 -2.14
C ASN A 181 -31.49 -1.06 -2.86
N ASP A 182 -32.67 -1.48 -2.49
CA ASP A 182 -33.46 -2.42 -3.28
C ASP A 182 -34.65 -1.71 -3.93
N VAL A 183 -35.48 -2.48 -4.64
CA VAL A 183 -36.66 -1.94 -5.36
C VAL A 183 -37.68 -1.29 -4.43
N ILE A 184 -37.63 -1.60 -3.13
CA ILE A 184 -38.65 -1.17 -2.14
C ILE A 184 -38.12 -0.03 -1.24
N GLY A 185 -36.79 0.17 -1.20
CA GLY A 185 -36.18 1.22 -0.38
C GLY A 185 -34.78 0.88 0.13
N GLU A 186 -34.31 1.65 1.09
CA GLU A 186 -33.00 1.45 1.70
C GLU A 186 -33.02 0.28 2.69
N VAL A 187 -32.02 -0.59 2.55
CA VAL A 187 -31.77 -1.71 3.47
C VAL A 187 -30.54 -1.39 4.31
N VAL A 188 -30.71 -1.36 5.63
CA VAL A 188 -29.66 -1.09 6.59
C VAL A 188 -29.23 -2.39 7.27
N THR A 189 -27.93 -2.71 7.19
CA THR A 189 -27.33 -3.85 7.91
C THR A 189 -26.31 -3.33 8.92
N LEU A 190 -26.44 -3.72 10.17
CA LEU A 190 -25.48 -3.41 11.23
C LEU A 190 -24.45 -4.54 11.31
N VAL A 191 -23.17 -4.20 11.23
CA VAL A 191 -22.07 -5.17 11.29
C VAL A 191 -21.32 -5.02 12.61
N GLN A 192 -21.14 -6.16 13.30
CA GLN A 192 -20.23 -6.28 14.43
C GLN A 192 -19.09 -7.21 14.06
N ALA A 193 -17.85 -6.74 14.25
CA ALA A 193 -16.62 -7.44 13.91
C ALA A 193 -15.87 -7.84 15.20
N LYS A 194 -15.43 -9.09 15.30
CA LYS A 194 -14.63 -9.59 16.44
C LYS A 194 -13.44 -10.41 15.94
N ARG A 195 -12.26 -9.81 16.00
CA ARG A 195 -10.99 -10.48 15.72
C ARG A 195 -10.54 -11.25 16.96
N TYR A 196 -10.93 -12.52 17.03
CA TYR A 196 -10.62 -13.43 18.13
C TYR A 196 -9.83 -14.65 17.66
N ALA A 197 -9.01 -15.22 18.57
CA ALA A 197 -8.39 -16.51 18.35
C ALA A 197 -9.45 -17.63 18.21
N THR A 198 -9.15 -18.66 17.46
CA THR A 198 -10.05 -19.83 17.28
C THR A 198 -10.39 -20.52 18.60
N SER A 199 -9.51 -20.41 19.60
CA SER A 199 -9.73 -20.87 20.97
C SER A 199 -10.75 -20.04 21.76
N ASN A 200 -11.11 -18.85 21.31
CA ASN A 200 -12.08 -17.94 21.95
C ASN A 200 -13.35 -17.82 21.09
N PRO A 201 -14.28 -18.78 21.15
CA PRO A 201 -15.47 -18.80 20.31
C PRO A 201 -16.48 -17.74 20.72
N ILE A 202 -17.28 -17.29 19.76
CA ILE A 202 -18.41 -16.38 19.99
C ILE A 202 -19.55 -17.12 20.65
N ASP A 203 -20.02 -16.61 21.76
CA ASP A 203 -21.11 -17.17 22.54
C ASP A 203 -22.49 -16.63 22.12
N LEU A 204 -23.53 -17.15 22.76
CA LEU A 204 -24.92 -16.75 22.52
C LEU A 204 -25.15 -15.27 22.92
N GLN A 205 -24.55 -14.84 24.02
CA GLN A 205 -24.78 -13.50 24.55
C GLN A 205 -24.33 -12.41 23.60
N ALA A 206 -23.16 -12.60 22.95
CA ALA A 206 -22.64 -11.65 21.96
C ALA A 206 -23.60 -11.51 20.75
N VAL A 207 -24.13 -12.62 20.22
CA VAL A 207 -25.06 -12.59 19.09
C VAL A 207 -26.43 -12.01 19.48
N GLN A 208 -26.89 -12.27 20.72
CA GLN A 208 -28.10 -11.65 21.24
C GLN A 208 -27.96 -10.14 21.43
N ALA A 209 -26.80 -9.67 21.87
CA ALA A 209 -26.52 -8.24 21.99
C ALA A 209 -26.67 -7.53 20.64
N LEU A 210 -26.06 -8.05 19.57
CA LEU A 210 -26.27 -7.50 18.23
C LEU A 210 -27.74 -7.53 17.80
N SER A 211 -28.47 -8.62 18.10
CA SER A 211 -29.89 -8.71 17.77
C SER A 211 -30.72 -7.64 18.47
N ALA A 212 -30.40 -7.31 19.72
CA ALA A 212 -31.07 -6.25 20.46
C ALA A 212 -30.79 -4.86 19.85
N VAL A 213 -29.55 -4.60 19.43
CA VAL A 213 -29.19 -3.33 18.76
C VAL A 213 -29.90 -3.19 17.41
N VAL A 214 -29.96 -4.28 16.62
CA VAL A 214 -30.72 -4.29 15.34
C VAL A 214 -32.18 -3.94 15.56
N GLU A 215 -32.77 -4.39 16.67
CA GLU A 215 -34.16 -4.06 17.02
C GLU A 215 -34.31 -2.62 17.47
N ASP A 216 -33.43 -2.16 18.32
CA ASP A 216 -33.46 -0.78 18.88
C ASP A 216 -33.26 0.25 17.78
N GLU A 217 -32.27 0.08 16.90
CA GLU A 217 -32.01 0.95 15.75
C GLU A 217 -33.00 0.75 14.59
N ARG A 218 -33.92 -0.20 14.68
CA ARG A 218 -34.87 -0.58 13.61
C ARG A 218 -34.19 -0.91 12.28
N ALA A 219 -32.98 -1.47 12.35
CA ALA A 219 -32.26 -1.91 11.16
C ALA A 219 -32.89 -3.20 10.58
N ASN A 220 -32.67 -3.42 9.29
CA ASN A 220 -33.23 -4.59 8.60
C ASN A 220 -32.51 -5.89 9.02
N GLN A 221 -31.17 -5.83 9.19
CA GLN A 221 -30.32 -7.00 9.42
C GLN A 221 -29.15 -6.67 10.36
N GLY A 222 -28.66 -7.71 11.03
CA GLY A 222 -27.37 -7.70 11.72
C GLY A 222 -26.46 -8.77 11.12
N LEU A 223 -25.20 -8.42 10.96
CA LEU A 223 -24.13 -9.31 10.50
C LEU A 223 -23.04 -9.36 11.57
N PHE A 224 -22.84 -10.53 12.16
CA PHE A 224 -21.73 -10.75 13.08
C PHE A 224 -20.58 -11.41 12.32
N VAL A 225 -19.39 -10.81 12.32
CA VAL A 225 -18.20 -11.30 11.62
C VAL A 225 -17.11 -11.61 12.63
N THR A 226 -16.49 -12.78 12.55
CA THR A 226 -15.37 -13.13 13.44
C THR A 226 -14.30 -13.94 12.73
N THR A 227 -13.06 -13.80 13.19
CA THR A 227 -11.94 -14.69 12.82
C THR A 227 -11.92 -15.99 13.62
N SER A 228 -12.83 -16.14 14.58
CA SER A 228 -13.00 -17.35 15.38
C SER A 228 -14.20 -18.19 14.87
N ARG A 229 -14.71 -19.04 15.72
CA ARG A 229 -15.88 -19.88 15.48
C ARG A 229 -17.05 -19.48 16.39
N TYR A 230 -18.23 -19.94 16.07
CA TYR A 230 -19.43 -19.74 16.87
C TYR A 230 -19.76 -20.98 17.71
N LEU A 231 -20.20 -20.79 18.96
CA LEU A 231 -20.77 -21.88 19.73
C LEU A 231 -22.09 -22.34 19.12
N PRO A 232 -22.45 -23.65 19.25
CA PRO A 232 -23.71 -24.19 18.68
C PRO A 232 -24.97 -23.47 19.14
N CYS A 233 -24.97 -22.90 20.36
CA CYS A 233 -26.12 -22.13 20.88
C CYS A 233 -26.28 -20.80 20.13
N ALA A 234 -25.18 -20.10 19.78
CA ALA A 234 -25.17 -18.88 18.98
C ALA A 234 -25.66 -19.16 17.55
N GLN A 235 -25.16 -20.23 16.92
CA GLN A 235 -25.61 -20.65 15.59
C GLN A 235 -27.11 -20.96 15.55
N ARG A 236 -27.61 -21.72 16.53
CA ARG A 236 -29.05 -22.05 16.63
C ARG A 236 -29.91 -20.81 16.85
N PHE A 237 -29.41 -19.82 17.61
CA PHE A 237 -30.13 -18.56 17.81
C PHE A 237 -30.22 -17.79 16.48
N ALA A 238 -29.11 -17.57 15.78
CA ALA A 238 -29.09 -16.88 14.48
C ALA A 238 -30.00 -17.59 13.44
N ALA A 239 -29.95 -18.93 13.38
CA ALA A 239 -30.78 -19.70 12.47
C ALA A 239 -32.29 -19.51 12.74
N ARG A 240 -32.71 -19.27 14.00
CA ARG A 240 -34.12 -18.97 14.35
C ARG A 240 -34.53 -17.57 13.92
N GLN A 241 -33.57 -16.61 13.91
CA GLN A 241 -33.78 -15.23 13.44
C GLN A 241 -33.84 -15.14 11.90
N LYS A 242 -33.62 -16.27 11.21
CA LYS A 242 -33.65 -16.43 9.75
C LYS A 242 -32.81 -15.34 9.03
N THR A 243 -33.47 -14.32 8.47
CA THR A 243 -32.84 -13.29 7.67
C THR A 243 -32.34 -12.10 8.49
N ARG A 244 -32.74 -11.99 9.77
CA ARG A 244 -32.45 -10.80 10.57
C ARG A 244 -31.02 -10.79 11.14
N ILE A 245 -30.50 -11.98 11.52
CA ILE A 245 -29.12 -12.10 12.04
C ILE A 245 -28.36 -13.12 11.19
N LYS A 246 -27.24 -12.68 10.64
CA LYS A 246 -26.29 -13.50 9.88
C LYS A 246 -24.98 -13.62 10.62
N LEU A 247 -24.33 -14.77 10.48
CA LEU A 247 -23.02 -15.06 11.05
C LEU A 247 -22.03 -15.30 9.90
N ALA A 248 -20.81 -14.77 10.04
CA ALA A 248 -19.75 -14.96 9.09
C ALA A 248 -18.44 -15.24 9.82
N THR A 249 -17.59 -16.07 9.21
CA THR A 249 -16.26 -16.44 9.67
C THR A 249 -15.20 -15.98 8.68
N SER A 250 -13.94 -16.33 8.90
CA SER A 250 -12.85 -16.06 7.96
C SER A 250 -13.14 -16.59 6.55
N ASP A 251 -13.90 -17.70 6.41
CA ASP A 251 -14.24 -18.27 5.10
C ASP A 251 -15.14 -17.34 4.28
N GLU A 252 -16.13 -16.69 4.94
CA GLU A 252 -16.95 -15.69 4.28
C GLU A 252 -16.12 -14.45 3.92
N VAL A 253 -15.26 -13.98 4.82
CA VAL A 253 -14.39 -12.83 4.57
C VAL A 253 -13.45 -13.11 3.39
N SER A 254 -12.85 -14.30 3.32
CA SER A 254 -12.01 -14.72 2.18
C SER A 254 -12.77 -14.65 0.85
N ARG A 255 -14.01 -15.14 0.79
CA ARG A 255 -14.83 -15.07 -0.42
C ARG A 255 -15.18 -13.64 -0.82
N TRP A 256 -15.53 -12.79 0.15
CA TRP A 256 -15.82 -11.38 -0.11
C TRP A 256 -14.59 -10.62 -0.55
N SER A 257 -13.42 -10.95 -0.01
CA SER A 257 -12.12 -10.41 -0.44
C SER A 257 -11.84 -10.75 -1.91
N PHE A 258 -12.09 -11.98 -2.35
CA PHE A 258 -11.97 -12.35 -3.76
C PHE A 258 -12.79 -11.43 -4.67
N TYR A 259 -14.07 -11.23 -4.37
CA TYR A 259 -14.92 -10.36 -5.18
C TYR A 259 -14.48 -8.89 -5.15
N ALA A 260 -13.96 -8.42 -4.02
CA ALA A 260 -13.41 -7.06 -3.89
C ALA A 260 -12.17 -6.87 -4.78
N ALA A 261 -11.22 -7.81 -4.75
CA ALA A 261 -10.03 -7.81 -5.62
C ALA A 261 -10.41 -7.83 -7.10
N GLU A 262 -11.25 -8.78 -7.52
CA GLU A 262 -11.73 -8.91 -8.90
C GLU A 262 -12.37 -7.64 -9.43
N ARG A 263 -13.10 -6.91 -8.58
CA ARG A 263 -13.72 -5.65 -8.98
C ARG A 263 -12.68 -4.56 -9.21
N ILE A 264 -11.69 -4.42 -8.32
CA ILE A 264 -10.61 -3.44 -8.49
C ILE A 264 -9.84 -3.74 -9.78
N ILE A 265 -9.45 -5.00 -10.02
CA ILE A 265 -8.73 -5.43 -11.23
C ILE A 265 -9.54 -5.12 -12.50
N ARG A 266 -10.83 -5.43 -12.49
CA ARG A 266 -11.72 -5.14 -13.62
C ARG A 266 -11.83 -3.65 -13.90
N ASP A 267 -11.98 -2.86 -12.86
CA ASP A 267 -12.06 -1.40 -12.96
C ASP A 267 -10.76 -0.82 -13.52
N LYS A 268 -9.58 -1.26 -13.02
CA LYS A 268 -8.27 -0.89 -13.58
C LYS A 268 -8.17 -1.19 -15.07
N SER A 269 -8.55 -2.39 -15.48
CA SER A 269 -8.54 -2.81 -16.90
C SER A 269 -9.44 -1.95 -17.78
N SER A 270 -10.47 -1.34 -17.22
CA SER A 270 -11.35 -0.43 -17.95
C SER A 270 -10.77 0.97 -18.13
N LEU A 271 -9.96 1.42 -17.16
CA LEU A 271 -9.39 2.77 -17.14
C LEU A 271 -8.29 2.96 -18.21
N VAL A 272 -7.58 1.91 -18.61
CA VAL A 272 -6.51 1.98 -19.61
C VAL A 272 -6.99 1.96 -21.07
N LYS A 273 -8.29 1.87 -21.30
CA LYS A 273 -8.84 1.86 -22.67
C LYS A 273 -8.63 3.22 -23.35
N PRO A 274 -8.23 3.25 -24.65
CA PRO A 274 -7.94 4.50 -25.37
C PRO A 274 -9.08 5.53 -25.34
N ASP A 275 -10.32 5.09 -25.40
CA ASP A 275 -11.47 6.01 -25.34
C ASP A 275 -11.64 6.64 -23.94
N HIS A 276 -11.35 5.88 -22.89
CA HIS A 276 -11.35 6.42 -21.52
C HIS A 276 -10.21 7.40 -21.30
N LEU A 277 -9.00 7.10 -21.81
CA LEU A 277 -7.86 8.00 -21.74
C LEU A 277 -8.14 9.35 -22.45
N LYS A 278 -8.75 9.30 -23.62
CA LYS A 278 -9.20 10.53 -24.32
C LYS A 278 -10.21 11.32 -23.48
N TYR A 279 -11.17 10.62 -22.88
CA TYR A 279 -12.14 11.26 -21.99
C TYR A 279 -11.42 11.96 -20.83
N LEU A 280 -10.48 11.29 -20.15
CA LEU A 280 -9.70 11.86 -19.05
C LEU A 280 -8.89 13.09 -19.48
N LEU A 281 -8.19 13.04 -20.61
CA LEU A 281 -7.44 14.18 -21.13
C LEU A 281 -8.34 15.40 -21.42
N ASN A 282 -9.59 15.16 -21.82
CA ASN A 282 -10.57 16.24 -22.02
C ASN A 282 -11.13 16.79 -20.69
N LEU A 283 -11.02 16.05 -19.58
CA LEU A 283 -11.42 16.51 -18.25
C LEU A 283 -10.39 17.45 -17.63
N ASN A 284 -9.18 17.50 -18.12
CA ASN A 284 -8.09 18.27 -17.52
C ASN A 284 -8.50 19.73 -17.29
N GLY A 285 -8.54 20.12 -16.01
CA GLY A 285 -8.93 21.45 -15.59
C GLY A 285 -10.46 21.71 -15.48
N LEU A 286 -11.30 20.72 -15.79
CA LEU A 286 -12.77 20.83 -15.68
C LEU A 286 -13.34 20.27 -14.38
N THR A 287 -12.51 19.58 -13.59
CA THR A 287 -12.91 18.95 -12.31
C THR A 287 -11.98 19.37 -11.18
N ASP A 288 -12.48 19.33 -9.94
CA ASP A 288 -11.68 19.54 -8.73
C ASP A 288 -10.80 18.32 -8.38
N THR A 289 -10.99 17.19 -9.07
CA THR A 289 -10.20 15.96 -8.87
C THR A 289 -8.89 16.04 -9.64
N LEU A 290 -7.97 15.10 -9.33
CA LEU A 290 -6.72 14.95 -10.08
C LEU A 290 -6.90 14.14 -11.38
N GLU A 291 -8.04 13.50 -11.61
CA GLU A 291 -8.30 12.68 -12.80
C GLU A 291 -8.11 13.46 -14.10
N GLY A 292 -7.37 12.88 -15.02
CA GLY A 292 -7.01 13.49 -16.30
C GLY A 292 -5.86 14.49 -16.25
N LYS A 293 -5.40 14.90 -15.07
CA LYS A 293 -4.23 15.77 -14.93
C LYS A 293 -2.95 14.97 -15.19
N ILE A 294 -1.99 15.63 -15.82
CA ILE A 294 -0.68 15.05 -16.09
C ILE A 294 0.29 15.54 -15.03
N PHE A 295 1.04 14.61 -14.48
CA PHE A 295 2.11 14.85 -13.52
C PHE A 295 3.45 14.50 -14.15
N HIS A 296 4.53 15.12 -13.66
CA HIS A 296 5.88 15.01 -14.17
C HIS A 296 6.85 14.76 -13.03
N ALA A 297 7.80 13.86 -13.26
CA ALA A 297 8.98 13.62 -12.44
C ALA A 297 10.25 13.63 -13.29
N THR A 298 11.38 13.93 -12.66
CA THR A 298 12.70 13.87 -13.29
C THR A 298 13.56 12.87 -12.55
N GLU A 299 14.12 11.90 -13.26
CA GLU A 299 15.08 10.92 -12.77
C GLU A 299 16.51 11.41 -13.07
N TYR A 300 17.39 11.30 -12.07
CA TYR A 300 18.78 11.68 -12.15
C TYR A 300 19.68 10.47 -11.84
N TYR A 301 20.17 9.79 -12.87
CA TYR A 301 21.13 8.68 -12.77
C TYR A 301 22.32 8.92 -13.71
N GLY A 302 23.09 10.02 -13.48
CA GLY A 302 24.06 10.50 -14.46
C GLY A 302 23.43 11.14 -15.71
N MET A 303 22.21 10.74 -16.05
CA MET A 303 21.36 11.26 -17.12
C MET A 303 20.15 11.97 -16.53
N ILE A 304 19.56 12.90 -17.30
CA ILE A 304 18.29 13.55 -16.98
C ILE A 304 17.19 12.93 -17.82
N ARG A 305 16.29 12.18 -17.17
CA ARG A 305 15.16 11.52 -17.81
C ARG A 305 13.86 12.05 -17.24
N ASN A 306 12.92 12.39 -18.11
CA ASN A 306 11.58 12.82 -17.69
C ASN A 306 10.60 11.65 -17.68
N CYS A 307 9.75 11.59 -16.67
CA CYS A 307 8.63 10.69 -16.55
C CYS A 307 7.34 11.50 -16.49
N PHE A 308 6.43 11.29 -17.44
CA PHE A 308 5.11 11.90 -17.45
C PHE A 308 4.06 10.83 -17.16
N ALA A 309 3.09 11.14 -16.33
CA ALA A 309 2.00 10.20 -16.01
C ALA A 309 0.65 10.93 -15.93
N ILE A 310 -0.39 10.32 -16.49
CA ILE A 310 -1.77 10.79 -16.35
C ILE A 310 -2.44 10.11 -15.18
N VAL A 311 -3.22 10.86 -14.41
CA VAL A 311 -4.03 10.30 -13.32
C VAL A 311 -5.28 9.65 -13.90
N LEU A 312 -5.39 8.32 -13.72
CA LEU A 312 -6.53 7.51 -14.15
C LEU A 312 -7.66 7.53 -13.14
N ARG A 313 -7.34 7.49 -11.86
CA ARG A 313 -8.28 7.53 -10.74
C ARG A 313 -7.68 8.33 -9.59
N ASP A 314 -8.50 9.18 -9.02
CA ASP A 314 -8.17 10.00 -7.86
C ASP A 314 -8.87 9.42 -6.62
N SER A 315 -8.11 8.87 -5.67
CA SER A 315 -8.60 8.42 -4.38
C SER A 315 -8.14 9.36 -3.27
N LYS A 316 -8.64 9.19 -2.05
CA LYS A 316 -8.37 10.13 -0.97
C LYS A 316 -6.89 10.19 -0.57
N GLY A 317 -6.23 9.05 -0.40
CA GLY A 317 -4.83 8.94 0.06
C GLY A 317 -3.82 8.64 -1.05
N ALA A 318 -4.29 8.22 -2.23
CA ALA A 318 -3.43 7.81 -3.35
C ALA A 318 -4.10 8.11 -4.69
N ALA A 319 -3.36 7.95 -5.76
CA ALA A 319 -3.87 8.02 -7.12
C ALA A 319 -3.36 6.84 -7.94
N LEU A 320 -4.15 6.40 -8.92
CA LEU A 320 -3.74 5.45 -9.93
C LEU A 320 -3.28 6.25 -11.15
N LEU A 321 -2.04 6.03 -11.57
CA LEU A 321 -1.42 6.74 -12.68
C LEU A 321 -1.07 5.76 -13.80
N MET A 322 -0.90 6.32 -15.00
CA MET A 322 -0.34 5.59 -16.13
C MET A 322 0.75 6.42 -16.76
N GLU A 323 1.94 5.81 -16.93
CA GLU A 323 3.06 6.44 -17.62
C GLU A 323 2.68 6.75 -19.07
N LEU A 324 2.97 7.98 -19.50
CA LEU A 324 2.75 8.43 -20.87
C LEU A 324 4.06 8.37 -21.67
N PRO A 325 4.00 8.03 -22.97
CA PRO A 325 5.14 8.18 -23.86
C PRO A 325 5.53 9.66 -23.99
N ARG A 326 6.73 9.90 -24.50
CA ARG A 326 7.32 11.23 -24.63
C ARG A 326 7.57 11.54 -26.10
N THR A 327 7.47 12.80 -26.46
CA THR A 327 7.87 13.29 -27.78
C THR A 327 8.82 14.46 -27.65
N THR A 328 9.93 14.43 -28.39
CA THR A 328 10.90 15.52 -28.43
C THR A 328 10.35 16.68 -29.25
N VAL A 329 10.36 17.87 -28.67
CA VAL A 329 9.88 19.11 -29.34
C VAL A 329 11.01 19.98 -29.86
N SER A 330 12.22 19.86 -29.25
CA SER A 330 13.41 20.52 -29.73
C SER A 330 14.68 19.79 -29.30
N ILE A 331 15.73 19.91 -30.08
CA ILE A 331 17.06 19.32 -29.83
C ILE A 331 18.04 20.43 -29.52
N VAL A 332 18.96 20.22 -28.55
CA VAL A 332 20.00 21.16 -28.16
C VAL A 332 21.37 20.53 -28.44
N GLY A 333 22.02 20.97 -29.48
CA GLY A 333 23.34 20.45 -29.90
C GLY A 333 23.24 19.14 -30.65
N ASP A 334 23.29 18.02 -29.92
CA ASP A 334 23.16 16.67 -30.46
C ASP A 334 21.78 16.05 -30.15
N SER A 335 21.46 14.86 -30.68
CA SER A 335 20.19 14.20 -30.47
C SER A 335 19.99 13.64 -29.06
N PHE A 336 21.01 13.71 -28.19
CA PHE A 336 20.97 13.20 -26.82
C PHE A 336 20.44 14.23 -25.82
N ARG A 337 20.29 15.49 -26.24
CA ARG A 337 19.83 16.61 -25.43
C ARG A 337 18.71 17.37 -26.10
N GLY A 338 17.77 17.82 -25.30
CA GLY A 338 16.66 18.59 -25.85
C GLY A 338 15.53 18.83 -24.86
N TYR A 339 14.38 19.08 -25.41
CA TYR A 339 13.14 19.27 -24.64
C TYR A 339 12.07 18.32 -25.12
N GLU A 340 11.32 17.76 -24.19
CA GLU A 340 10.26 16.81 -24.47
C GLU A 340 8.97 17.14 -23.70
N ILE A 341 7.87 16.65 -24.21
CA ILE A 341 6.52 16.74 -23.64
C ILE A 341 5.88 15.35 -23.62
N PRO A 342 4.82 15.13 -22.80
CA PRO A 342 4.04 13.89 -22.88
C PRO A 342 3.37 13.76 -24.26
N ASP A 343 3.47 12.59 -24.87
CA ASP A 343 2.75 12.28 -26.09
C ASP A 343 1.32 11.78 -25.76
N THR A 344 0.35 12.64 -26.00
CA THR A 344 -1.07 12.35 -25.80
C THR A 344 -1.80 12.04 -27.11
N GLY A 345 -1.05 11.83 -28.19
CA GLY A 345 -1.59 11.46 -29.50
C GLY A 345 -2.29 10.10 -29.50
N ILE A 346 -3.33 9.94 -30.32
CA ILE A 346 -4.13 8.70 -30.41
C ILE A 346 -3.25 7.48 -30.69
N ALA A 347 -2.26 7.63 -31.59
CA ALA A 347 -1.34 6.55 -31.91
C ALA A 347 -0.53 6.10 -30.70
N ALA A 348 0.05 7.04 -29.93
CA ALA A 348 0.81 6.76 -28.73
C ALA A 348 -0.05 6.09 -27.65
N LEU A 349 -1.27 6.60 -27.40
CA LEU A 349 -2.19 6.04 -26.43
C LEU A 349 -2.67 4.62 -26.80
N SER A 350 -2.69 4.25 -28.08
CA SER A 350 -3.12 2.93 -28.52
C SER A 350 -2.14 1.80 -28.15
N TYR A 351 -0.89 2.12 -27.85
CA TYR A 351 0.14 1.15 -27.44
C TYR A 351 0.27 1.02 -25.91
N LEU A 352 -0.50 1.80 -25.14
CA LEU A 352 -0.48 1.73 -23.70
C LEU A 352 -1.25 0.51 -23.20
N ASN A 353 -0.73 -0.11 -22.16
CA ASN A 353 -1.29 -1.29 -21.50
C ASN A 353 -1.24 -1.15 -19.97
N ALA A 354 -1.78 -2.14 -19.28
CA ALA A 354 -1.86 -2.15 -17.83
C ALA A 354 -0.48 -2.20 -17.10
N GLU A 355 0.59 -2.62 -17.81
CA GLU A 355 1.95 -2.65 -17.24
C GLU A 355 2.53 -1.25 -17.00
N LYS A 356 1.97 -0.22 -17.65
CA LYS A 356 2.33 1.17 -17.46
C LYS A 356 1.54 1.87 -16.33
N VAL A 357 0.67 1.11 -15.68
CA VAL A 357 -0.15 1.62 -14.57
C VAL A 357 0.58 1.38 -13.25
N PHE A 358 0.67 2.41 -12.46
CA PHE A 358 1.24 2.35 -11.12
C PHE A 358 0.44 3.20 -10.14
N ARG A 359 0.69 3.03 -8.87
CA ARG A 359 0.05 3.79 -7.79
C ARG A 359 1.02 4.81 -7.23
N ALA A 360 0.49 5.93 -6.78
CA ALA A 360 1.28 6.93 -6.10
C ALA A 360 0.51 7.49 -4.89
N LYS A 361 1.19 7.61 -3.76
CA LYS A 361 0.65 8.20 -2.55
C LYS A 361 0.56 9.71 -2.69
N LYS A 362 -0.54 10.29 -2.25
CA LYS A 362 -0.69 11.74 -2.18
C LYS A 362 0.10 12.30 -1.01
N LYS A 363 0.92 13.29 -1.29
CA LYS A 363 1.68 14.06 -0.33
C LYS A 363 1.40 15.54 -0.54
N TYR A 364 1.62 16.34 0.49
CA TYR A 364 1.37 17.76 0.43
C TYR A 364 2.65 18.52 0.82
N LYS A 365 2.95 19.58 0.09
CA LYS A 365 3.98 20.54 0.46
C LYS A 365 3.47 21.44 1.60
N ASP A 366 4.33 22.22 2.21
CA ASP A 366 3.99 23.15 3.30
C ASP A 366 2.99 24.23 2.84
N ASP A 367 2.97 24.56 1.56
CA ASP A 367 2.03 25.50 0.92
C ASP A 367 0.69 24.86 0.55
N GLY A 368 0.50 23.57 0.80
CA GLY A 368 -0.70 22.81 0.49
C GLY A 368 -0.77 22.26 -0.94
N GLU A 369 0.26 22.50 -1.77
CA GLU A 369 0.32 21.91 -3.11
C GLU A 369 0.50 20.39 -3.02
N VAL A 370 -0.33 19.64 -3.79
CA VAL A 370 -0.25 18.18 -3.87
C VAL A 370 0.88 17.75 -4.80
N TYR A 371 1.65 16.76 -4.37
CA TYR A 371 2.50 15.95 -5.23
C TYR A 371 2.21 14.47 -5.01
N LEU A 372 2.62 13.64 -5.96
CA LEU A 372 2.40 12.20 -5.92
C LEU A 372 3.75 11.49 -5.77
N TRP A 373 3.83 10.52 -4.86
CA TRP A 373 5.01 9.70 -4.64
C TRP A 373 4.73 8.26 -5.07
N GLY A 374 5.45 7.78 -6.06
CA GLY A 374 5.33 6.41 -6.57
C GLY A 374 6.45 6.08 -7.56
N ASN A 375 6.76 4.82 -7.73
CA ASN A 375 7.91 4.34 -8.51
C ASN A 375 9.22 5.04 -8.10
N LEU A 376 9.42 5.24 -6.80
CA LEU A 376 10.56 5.94 -6.20
C LEU A 376 10.77 7.37 -6.72
N ASN A 377 9.74 7.97 -7.31
CA ASN A 377 9.78 9.29 -7.91
C ASN A 377 8.76 10.24 -7.29
N ARG A 378 9.12 11.51 -7.24
CA ARG A 378 8.23 12.60 -6.86
C ARG A 378 7.63 13.24 -8.12
N TYR A 379 6.35 12.99 -8.34
CA TYR A 379 5.60 13.59 -9.44
C TYR A 379 4.92 14.88 -8.99
N SER A 380 5.23 15.99 -9.65
CA SER A 380 4.56 17.28 -9.47
C SER A 380 3.63 17.55 -10.64
N LEU A 381 2.57 18.35 -10.43
CA LEU A 381 1.65 18.71 -11.51
C LEU A 381 2.45 19.34 -12.67
N TRP A 382 2.27 18.80 -13.89
CA TRP A 382 2.95 19.34 -15.06
C TRP A 382 2.34 20.68 -15.46
N ASP A 383 3.18 21.67 -15.67
CA ASP A 383 2.82 23.07 -15.96
C ASP A 383 2.54 23.35 -17.45
N GLY A 384 2.64 22.33 -18.31
CA GLY A 384 2.50 22.46 -19.76
C GLY A 384 3.79 22.88 -20.48
N ILE A 385 4.88 23.12 -19.76
CA ILE A 385 6.16 23.56 -20.35
C ILE A 385 6.99 22.34 -20.73
N PRO A 386 7.66 22.34 -21.94
CA PRO A 386 8.59 21.29 -22.30
C PRO A 386 9.73 21.14 -21.28
N GLN A 387 10.05 19.90 -20.92
CA GLN A 387 11.03 19.55 -19.91
C GLN A 387 12.36 19.16 -20.57
N TYR A 388 13.47 19.64 -20.00
CA TYR A 388 14.81 19.34 -20.50
C TYR A 388 15.18 17.89 -20.21
N TYR A 389 15.82 17.22 -21.18
CA TYR A 389 16.44 15.92 -21.00
C TYR A 389 17.89 15.94 -21.43
N ASP A 390 18.72 15.10 -20.79
CA ASP A 390 20.13 14.88 -21.14
C ASP A 390 20.44 13.39 -20.94
N TRP A 391 20.69 12.70 -22.03
CA TRP A 391 21.04 11.27 -22.05
C TRP A 391 22.53 11.04 -22.20
N CYS A 392 23.36 12.09 -22.03
CA CYS A 392 24.79 11.97 -21.96
C CYS A 392 25.21 11.70 -20.52
N ASP A 393 25.97 10.61 -20.36
CA ASP A 393 26.67 10.26 -19.14
C ASP A 393 28.01 11.01 -19.05
#